data_bb1d41fc08303b4bbe70d5684988afdc
#
_entry.id   bb1d41fc08303b4bbe70d5684988afdc
#
_cell.length_a   1.000
_cell.length_b   1.000
_cell.length_c   1.000
_cell.angle_alpha   90.00
_cell.angle_beta   90.00
_cell.angle_gamma   90.00
#
_symmetry.space_group_name_H-M   'P 1'
#
loop_
_entity.id
_entity.type
_entity.pdbx_description
1 polymer ?
#
loop_
_entity_poly.entity_id
_entity_poly.type
_entity_poly.pdbx_seq_one_letter_code
_entity_poly.pdbx_strand_id
1 'polypeptide(L)'
;MSSVPCDLNVSALSLSALSTGAARADALFASALQRSDEPSPGQVRRAIAVAVAAYGGSGCAARVAQAFGEHPETAVTRMRWARTMVARTVPATCLAA
;
A
#
# COMPACT_ATOMS: atom_id res chain seq x y z
N MET A 1 -6.80 -20.44 -17.87
CA MET A 1 -5.39 -20.64 -17.58
C MET A 1 -4.64 -19.34 -17.38
N SER A 2 -4.99 -18.32 -18.12
CA SER A 2 -4.29 -17.04 -17.98
C SER A 2 -4.42 -16.48 -16.55
N SER A 3 -5.54 -16.75 -15.91
CA SER A 3 -5.71 -16.30 -14.53
C SER A 3 -4.91 -17.15 -13.57
N VAL A 4 -4.48 -18.32 -14.01
CA VAL A 4 -3.77 -19.24 -13.14
C VAL A 4 -2.49 -18.65 -12.59
N PRO A 5 -1.65 -17.99 -13.38
CA PRO A 5 -0.46 -17.39 -12.81
C PRO A 5 -0.77 -16.43 -11.67
N CYS A 6 -1.81 -15.65 -11.85
CA CYS A 6 -2.22 -14.75 -10.80
C CYS A 6 -2.74 -15.53 -9.61
N ASP A 7 -3.52 -16.58 -9.88
CA ASP A 7 -4.04 -17.42 -8.82
C ASP A 7 -2.94 -18.19 -8.12
N LEU A 8 -1.96 -18.67 -8.89
CA LEU A 8 -0.83 -19.36 -8.31
C LEU A 8 -0.04 -18.41 -7.41
N ASN A 9 0.12 -17.19 -7.87
CA ASN A 9 0.77 -16.20 -7.06
C ASN A 9 -0.01 -15.97 -5.79
N VAL A 10 -1.32 -15.92 -5.91
CA VAL A 10 -2.17 -15.77 -4.74
C VAL A 10 -2.04 -16.99 -3.85
N SER A 11 -1.99 -18.17 -4.46
CA SER A 11 -1.87 -19.39 -3.69
C SER A 11 -0.57 -19.45 -2.93
N ALA A 12 0.54 -19.32 -3.65
CA ALA A 12 1.85 -19.32 -3.03
C ALA A 12 2.06 -18.05 -2.23
N LEU A 13 1.45 -16.98 -2.69
CA LEU A 13 1.66 -15.66 -2.15
C LEU A 13 0.38 -15.08 -1.61
N SER A 14 -0.59 -15.93 -1.27
CA SER A 14 -1.87 -15.39 -0.77
C SER A 14 -1.64 -14.50 0.44
N LEU A 15 -0.79 -14.96 1.34
CA LEU A 15 -0.40 -14.13 2.47
C LEU A 15 0.39 -12.94 1.98
N SER A 16 1.25 -13.16 1.00
CA SER A 16 2.03 -12.07 0.42
C SER A 16 1.17 -11.10 -0.32
N ALA A 17 0.15 -11.59 -1.04
CA ALA A 17 -0.74 -10.70 -1.78
C ALA A 17 -1.52 -9.82 -0.83
N LEU A 18 -2.06 -10.40 0.23
CA LEU A 18 -2.74 -9.64 1.26
C LEU A 18 -1.76 -8.73 1.97
N SER A 19 -0.59 -9.28 2.31
CA SER A 19 0.44 -8.50 2.96
C SER A 19 0.97 -7.41 2.06
N THR A 20 1.05 -7.68 0.76
CA THR A 20 1.52 -6.70 -0.19
C THR A 20 0.57 -5.52 -0.27
N GLY A 21 -0.73 -5.79 -0.28
CA GLY A 21 -1.71 -4.71 -0.28
C GLY A 21 -1.62 -3.89 1.00
N ALA A 22 -1.54 -4.57 2.14
CA ALA A 22 -1.41 -3.90 3.42
C ALA A 22 -0.07 -3.18 3.51
N ALA A 23 0.99 -3.84 3.03
CA ALA A 23 2.33 -3.25 3.06
C ALA A 23 2.41 -2.01 2.18
N ARG A 24 1.73 -2.03 1.04
CA ARG A 24 1.70 -0.85 0.17
C ARG A 24 0.96 0.30 0.82
N ALA A 25 -0.15 0.01 1.50
CA ALA A 25 -0.89 1.03 2.21
C ALA A 25 -0.04 1.61 3.34
N ASP A 26 0.66 0.76 4.06
CA ASP A 26 1.56 1.22 5.12
C ASP A 26 2.68 2.09 4.55
N ALA A 27 3.25 1.67 3.41
CA ALA A 27 4.32 2.43 2.78
C ALA A 27 3.82 3.78 2.30
N LEU A 28 2.65 3.82 1.68
CA LEU A 28 2.07 5.08 1.24
C LEU A 28 1.77 5.98 2.42
N PHE A 29 1.23 5.39 3.49
CA PHE A 29 0.97 6.11 4.73
C PHE A 29 2.26 6.75 5.25
N ALA A 30 3.35 5.98 5.25
CA ALA A 30 4.64 6.44 5.78
C ALA A 30 5.34 7.42 4.84
N SER A 31 4.90 7.50 3.59
CA SER A 31 5.55 8.34 2.59
C SER A 31 5.28 9.82 2.86
N ALA A 32 6.01 10.66 2.13
CA ALA A 32 5.82 12.10 2.21
C ALA A 32 4.67 12.60 1.36
N LEU A 33 4.06 11.73 0.58
CA LEU A 33 2.99 12.12 -0.34
C LEU A 33 1.75 12.51 0.45
N GLN A 34 1.11 13.59 0.03
CA GLN A 34 -0.05 14.13 0.70
C GLN A 34 -1.29 13.93 -0.14
N ARG A 35 -2.43 13.77 0.55
CA ARG A 35 -3.71 13.70 -0.10
C ARG A 35 -3.97 14.94 -0.96
N SER A 36 -3.56 16.09 -0.47
CA SER A 36 -3.75 17.37 -1.17
C SER A 36 -2.93 17.47 -2.45
N ASP A 37 -1.94 16.61 -2.62
CA ASP A 37 -1.14 16.58 -3.84
C ASP A 37 -1.92 16.00 -5.01
N GLU A 38 -3.03 15.33 -4.74
CA GLU A 38 -3.84 14.64 -5.74
C GLU A 38 -2.95 13.79 -6.66
N PRO A 39 -2.21 12.86 -6.06
CA PRO A 39 -1.16 12.16 -6.81
C PRO A 39 -1.73 11.23 -7.88
N SER A 40 -0.98 11.14 -8.96
CA SER A 40 -1.27 10.16 -10.01
C SER A 40 -0.88 8.76 -9.54
N PRO A 41 -1.39 7.71 -10.20
CA PRO A 41 -0.97 6.35 -9.86
C PRO A 41 0.53 6.15 -9.91
N GLY A 42 1.20 6.79 -10.86
CA GLY A 42 2.65 6.70 -10.96
C GLY A 42 3.35 7.33 -9.77
N GLN A 43 2.84 8.46 -9.32
CA GLN A 43 3.39 9.12 -8.13
C GLN A 43 3.16 8.27 -6.88
N VAL A 44 2.00 7.64 -6.79
CA VAL A 44 1.70 6.76 -5.67
C VAL A 44 2.67 5.58 -5.64
N ARG A 45 2.87 4.93 -6.79
CA ARG A 45 3.79 3.79 -6.87
C ARG A 45 5.20 4.20 -6.50
N ARG A 46 5.62 5.36 -6.96
CA ARG A 46 6.97 5.86 -6.65
C ARG A 46 7.11 6.13 -5.15
N ALA A 47 6.10 6.76 -4.56
CA ALA A 47 6.14 7.07 -3.13
C ALA A 47 6.22 5.79 -2.31
N ILE A 48 5.48 4.76 -2.71
CA ILE A 48 5.54 3.47 -2.05
C ILE A 48 6.95 2.89 -2.15
N ALA A 49 7.52 2.90 -3.35
CA ALA A 49 8.85 2.35 -3.56
C ALA A 49 9.90 3.09 -2.73
N VAL A 50 9.80 4.40 -2.68
CA VAL A 50 10.73 5.21 -1.90
C VAL A 50 10.60 4.89 -0.41
N ALA A 51 9.37 4.78 0.09
CA ALA A 51 9.14 4.50 1.50
C ALA A 51 9.67 3.11 1.86
N VAL A 52 9.41 2.13 1.01
CA VAL A 52 9.89 0.77 1.25
C VAL A 52 11.42 0.73 1.23
N ALA A 53 12.02 1.44 0.30
CA ALA A 53 13.48 1.48 0.22
C ALA A 53 14.08 2.17 1.45
N ALA A 54 13.40 3.19 1.96
CA ALA A 54 13.92 3.95 3.09
C ALA A 54 13.70 3.24 4.43
N TYR A 55 12.55 2.64 4.61
CA TYR A 55 12.16 2.12 5.93
C TYR A 55 11.99 0.61 5.98
N GLY A 56 11.83 -0.04 4.84
CA GLY A 56 11.45 -1.44 4.80
C GLY A 56 10.00 -1.62 5.23
N GLY A 57 9.51 -2.85 5.08
CA GLY A 57 8.14 -3.16 5.45
C GLY A 57 7.86 -2.94 6.92
N SER A 58 8.75 -3.43 7.78
CA SER A 58 8.57 -3.29 9.22
C SER A 58 8.68 -1.84 9.66
N GLY A 59 9.56 -1.07 9.02
CA GLY A 59 9.71 0.34 9.34
C GLY A 59 8.47 1.13 8.95
N CYS A 60 7.86 0.81 7.82
CA CYS A 60 6.62 1.44 7.42
C CYS A 60 5.50 1.11 8.41
N ALA A 61 5.40 -0.16 8.80
CA ALA A 61 4.38 -0.58 9.75
C ALA A 61 4.58 0.09 11.11
N ALA A 62 5.82 0.26 11.53
CA ALA A 62 6.11 0.93 12.78
C ALA A 62 5.66 2.38 12.76
N ARG A 63 5.85 3.05 11.63
CA ARG A 63 5.41 4.44 11.48
C ARG A 63 3.89 4.55 11.52
N VAL A 64 3.21 3.58 10.91
CA VAL A 64 1.76 3.54 10.97
C VAL A 64 1.30 3.36 12.41
N ALA A 65 1.90 2.41 13.12
CA ALA A 65 1.54 2.15 14.50
C ALA A 65 1.77 3.38 15.37
N GLN A 66 2.89 4.06 15.15
CA GLN A 66 3.19 5.27 15.89
C GLN A 66 2.15 6.36 15.67
N ALA A 67 1.78 6.55 14.39
CA ALA A 67 0.78 7.56 14.06
C ALA A 67 -0.57 7.26 14.71
N PHE A 68 -0.98 5.99 14.70
CA PHE A 68 -2.22 5.61 15.35
C PHE A 68 -2.15 5.80 16.87
N GLY A 69 -0.98 5.62 17.43
CA GLY A 69 -0.79 5.87 18.87
C GLY A 69 -0.82 7.34 19.23
N GLU A 70 -0.28 8.19 18.36
CA GLU A 70 -0.13 9.62 18.66
C GLU A 70 -1.32 10.45 18.18
N HIS A 71 -1.85 10.13 17.01
CA HIS A 71 -2.91 10.92 16.37
C HIS A 71 -3.91 9.99 15.70
N PRO A 72 -4.70 9.25 16.49
CA PRO A 72 -5.55 8.20 15.90
C PRO A 72 -6.55 8.71 14.88
N GLU A 73 -7.14 9.87 15.07
CA GLU A 73 -8.13 10.38 14.14
C GLU A 73 -7.51 10.71 12.80
N THR A 74 -6.37 11.40 12.83
CA THR A 74 -5.65 11.73 11.61
C THR A 74 -5.13 10.47 10.93
N ALA A 75 -4.67 9.52 11.73
CA ALA A 75 -4.14 8.27 11.20
C ALA A 75 -5.22 7.48 10.48
N VAL A 76 -6.42 7.41 11.03
CA VAL A 76 -7.54 6.71 10.39
C VAL A 76 -7.85 7.35 9.04
N THR A 77 -7.94 8.66 9.00
CA THR A 77 -8.24 9.38 7.75
C THR A 77 -7.16 9.12 6.72
N ARG A 78 -5.90 9.22 7.13
CA ARG A 78 -4.79 8.99 6.20
C ARG A 78 -4.73 7.56 5.72
N MET A 79 -5.01 6.59 6.59
CA MET A 79 -4.99 5.19 6.19
C MET A 79 -6.13 4.88 5.21
N ARG A 80 -7.29 5.49 5.40
CA ARG A 80 -8.38 5.33 4.43
C ARG A 80 -7.98 5.84 3.07
N TRP A 81 -7.35 7.01 3.04
CA TRP A 81 -6.82 7.55 1.81
C TRP A 81 -5.78 6.62 1.19
N ALA A 82 -4.83 6.14 2.00
CA ALA A 82 -3.78 5.28 1.50
C ALA A 82 -4.36 4.00 0.89
N ARG A 83 -5.31 3.38 1.57
CA ARG A 83 -5.96 2.17 1.06
C ARG A 83 -6.71 2.43 -0.23
N THR A 84 -7.39 3.55 -0.32
CA THR A 84 -8.11 3.93 -1.52
C THR A 84 -7.14 4.10 -2.68
N MET A 85 -6.03 4.79 -2.44
CA MET A 85 -5.04 5.03 -3.49
C MET A 85 -4.38 3.73 -3.93
N VAL A 86 -4.07 2.85 -3.00
CA VAL A 86 -3.49 1.56 -3.33
C VAL A 86 -4.48 0.74 -4.16
N ALA A 87 -5.74 0.75 -3.78
CA ALA A 87 -6.77 0.03 -4.52
C ALA A 87 -6.88 0.53 -5.95
N ARG A 88 -6.71 1.82 -6.15
CA ARG A 88 -6.75 2.40 -7.49
C ARG A 88 -5.51 2.09 -8.31
N THR A 89 -4.38 1.90 -7.64
CA THR A 89 -3.12 1.68 -8.33
C THR A 89 -2.73 0.23 -8.43
N VAL A 90 -3.34 -0.64 -7.63
CA VAL A 90 -3.09 -2.07 -7.73
C VAL A 90 -3.51 -2.52 -9.12
N PRO A 91 -2.65 -3.23 -9.81
CA PRO A 91 -2.96 -3.64 -11.16
C PRO A 91 -4.24 -4.45 -11.20
N ALA A 92 -5.18 -3.95 -11.97
CA ALA A 92 -6.39 -4.68 -12.24
C ALA A 92 -6.09 -5.97 -12.99
N THR A 93 -4.85 -6.13 -13.44
CA THR A 93 -4.44 -7.32 -14.16
C THR A 93 -4.74 -8.58 -13.39
N CYS A 94 -4.47 -8.57 -12.08
CA CYS A 94 -4.78 -9.74 -11.27
C CYS A 94 -6.28 -9.94 -11.12
N LEU A 95 -7.01 -8.85 -11.05
CA LEU A 95 -8.46 -8.92 -10.93
C LEU A 95 -9.10 -9.27 -12.26
N ALA A 96 -8.54 -8.77 -13.35
CA ALA A 96 -9.05 -9.03 -14.68
C ALA A 96 -8.75 -10.44 -15.13
N ALA A 97 -7.70 -11.01 -14.62
CA ALA A 97 -7.35 -12.37 -14.97
C ALA A 97 -8.25 -13.34 -14.25
#